data_ea12bcfa70c5de7e0648a00d2c2a465b
#
_entry.id   ea12bcfa70c5de7e0648a00d2c2a465b
#
_cell.length_a   1.000
_cell.length_b   1.000
_cell.length_c   1.000
_cell.angle_alpha   90.00
_cell.angle_beta   90.00
_cell.angle_gamma   90.00
#
_symmetry.space_group_name_H-M   'P 1'
#
loop_
_entity.id
_entity.type
_entity.pdbx_description
1 polymer ?
#
loop_
_entity_poly.entity_id
_entity_poly.type
_entity_poly.pdbx_seq_one_letter_code
_entity_poly.pdbx_strand_id
1 'polypeptide(L)'
;LCSGWISNTATAAMMFPTCLGLLASIKEMFAANGRNIDLYDYKYATGLMLMTAYACSIGGVLTPIGTPPNLIMLGFLDQMCDIHVSFFEWMTWGVIAMILYFIIAYVVLARMFPADVTKIEGAEQFIHDKLRELGHWTRAQKNTVICFGVSVILWILPGFLSIALGSTSPVLKM
;
A
#
# COMPACT_ATOMS: atom_id res chain seq x y z
N LEU A 1 -1.60 0.92 -1.65
CA LEU A 1 -1.45 2.09 -2.54
C LEU A 1 -0.04 2.69 -2.49
N CYS A 2 0.55 2.92 -1.29
CA CYS A 2 1.91 3.48 -1.16
C CYS A 2 2.96 2.67 -1.93
N SER A 3 2.85 1.35 -1.92
CA SER A 3 3.76 0.42 -2.61
C SER A 3 3.78 0.57 -4.15
N GLY A 4 2.76 1.16 -4.74
CA GLY A 4 2.75 1.49 -6.17
C GLY A 4 3.69 2.64 -6.55
N TRP A 5 4.13 3.44 -5.58
CA TRP A 5 4.98 4.63 -5.77
C TRP A 5 6.34 4.52 -5.10
N ILE A 6 6.44 3.62 -4.11
CA ILE A 6 7.65 3.33 -3.35
C ILE A 6 7.87 1.83 -3.47
N SER A 7 9.11 1.35 -3.38
CA SER A 7 9.38 -0.08 -3.48
C SER A 7 8.58 -0.90 -2.44
N ASN A 8 8.19 -2.12 -2.81
CA ASN A 8 7.45 -3.03 -1.94
C ASN A 8 8.17 -3.26 -0.61
N THR A 9 9.50 -3.42 -0.67
CA THR A 9 10.35 -3.63 0.51
C THR A 9 10.33 -2.41 1.44
N ALA A 10 10.47 -1.19 0.89
CA ALA A 10 10.42 0.03 1.70
C ALA A 10 9.04 0.22 2.35
N THR A 11 7.96 -0.04 1.60
CA THR A 11 6.60 0.01 2.14
C THR A 11 6.38 -1.02 3.23
N ALA A 12 6.84 -2.27 3.04
CA ALA A 12 6.76 -3.31 4.04
C ALA A 12 7.55 -2.95 5.30
N ALA A 13 8.77 -2.42 5.16
CA ALA A 13 9.59 -1.98 6.28
C ALA A 13 8.96 -0.84 7.08
N MET A 14 8.24 0.08 6.44
CA MET A 14 7.48 1.14 7.13
C MET A 14 6.21 0.61 7.82
N MET A 15 5.52 -0.33 7.20
CA MET A 15 4.26 -0.86 7.74
C MET A 15 4.49 -1.88 8.86
N PHE A 16 5.62 -2.59 8.86
CA PHE A 16 5.93 -3.61 9.86
C PHE A 16 5.90 -3.08 11.31
N PRO A 17 6.61 -2.00 11.67
CA PRO A 17 6.53 -1.41 13.01
C PRO A 17 5.11 -0.94 13.36
N THR A 18 4.35 -0.43 12.38
CA THR A 18 2.97 0.00 12.57
C THR A 18 2.07 -1.19 12.95
N CYS A 19 2.23 -2.31 12.25
CA CYS A 19 1.51 -3.55 12.56
C CYS A 19 1.89 -4.10 13.93
N LEU A 20 3.18 -4.07 14.30
CA LEU A 20 3.64 -4.49 15.63
C LEU A 20 3.05 -3.61 16.73
N GLY A 21 3.03 -2.28 16.54
CA GLY A 21 2.42 -1.35 17.47
C GLY A 21 0.93 -1.62 17.66
N LEU A 22 0.19 -1.89 16.57
CA LEU A 22 -1.22 -2.26 16.63
C LEU A 22 -1.42 -3.56 17.41
N LEU A 23 -0.61 -4.59 17.14
CA LEU A 23 -0.70 -5.87 17.84
C LEU A 23 -0.34 -5.74 19.34
N ALA A 24 0.65 -4.92 19.68
CA ALA A 24 0.98 -4.61 21.06
C ALA A 24 -0.21 -3.93 21.79
N SER A 25 -0.83 -2.96 21.13
CA SER A 25 -2.02 -2.28 21.63
C SER A 25 -3.19 -3.25 21.84
N ILE A 26 -3.42 -4.17 20.91
CA ILE A 26 -4.44 -5.22 21.05
C ILE A 26 -4.13 -6.11 22.28
N LYS A 27 -2.87 -6.50 22.44
CA LYS A 27 -2.43 -7.31 23.59
C LYS A 27 -2.71 -6.60 24.93
N GLU A 28 -2.37 -5.30 25.04
CA GLU A 28 -2.64 -4.49 26.23
C GLU A 28 -4.14 -4.42 26.55
N MET A 29 -4.97 -4.25 25.52
CA MET A 29 -6.43 -4.21 25.68
C MET A 29 -7.00 -5.55 26.18
N PHE A 30 -6.48 -6.67 25.68
CA PHE A 30 -6.88 -7.99 26.17
C PHE A 30 -6.42 -8.23 27.61
N ALA A 31 -5.22 -7.79 27.97
CA ALA A 31 -4.69 -7.89 29.33
C ALA A 31 -5.54 -7.07 30.32
N ALA A 32 -5.98 -5.86 29.92
CA ALA A 32 -6.89 -5.02 30.72
C ALA A 32 -8.24 -5.71 30.96
N ASN A 33 -8.70 -6.55 30.03
CA ASN A 33 -9.94 -7.33 30.14
C ASN A 33 -9.71 -8.74 30.78
N GLY A 34 -8.57 -8.95 31.44
CA GLY A 34 -8.26 -10.21 32.15
C GLY A 34 -7.90 -11.39 31.23
N ARG A 35 -7.68 -11.15 29.94
CA ARG A 35 -7.25 -12.16 28.97
C ARG A 35 -5.78 -11.95 28.59
N ASN A 36 -4.94 -12.93 28.89
CA ASN A 36 -3.55 -12.90 28.46
C ASN A 36 -3.41 -13.66 27.14
N ILE A 37 -3.08 -12.94 26.04
CA ILE A 37 -2.94 -13.52 24.69
C ILE A 37 -1.46 -13.56 24.36
N ASP A 38 -0.98 -14.71 23.89
CA ASP A 38 0.31 -14.80 23.25
C ASP A 38 0.16 -14.41 21.77
N LEU A 39 0.89 -13.36 21.35
CA LEU A 39 0.84 -12.85 19.97
C LEU A 39 1.32 -13.89 18.95
N TYR A 40 2.16 -14.83 19.35
CA TYR A 40 2.68 -15.88 18.47
C TYR A 40 1.62 -16.94 18.12
N ASP A 41 0.73 -17.25 19.04
CA ASP A 41 -0.37 -18.20 18.82
C ASP A 41 -1.65 -17.53 18.30
N TYR A 42 -1.66 -16.19 18.22
CA TYR A 42 -2.83 -15.43 17.79
C TYR A 42 -2.94 -15.40 16.26
N LYS A 43 -3.86 -16.17 15.71
CA LYS A 43 -4.08 -16.30 14.26
C LYS A 43 -4.27 -14.97 13.55
N TYR A 44 -4.97 -14.05 14.16
CA TYR A 44 -5.16 -12.69 13.61
C TYR A 44 -3.85 -11.94 13.43
N ALA A 45 -2.89 -12.08 14.35
CA ALA A 45 -1.57 -11.45 14.22
C ALA A 45 -0.83 -11.95 12.98
N THR A 46 -0.84 -13.27 12.77
CA THR A 46 -0.27 -13.88 11.56
C THR A 46 -0.98 -13.39 10.30
N GLY A 47 -2.32 -13.36 10.32
CA GLY A 47 -3.13 -12.86 9.20
C GLY A 47 -2.84 -11.40 8.86
N LEU A 48 -2.70 -10.53 9.87
CA LEU A 48 -2.37 -9.12 9.71
C LEU A 48 -0.98 -8.91 9.07
N MET A 49 0.02 -9.66 9.54
CA MET A 49 1.38 -9.58 9.00
C MET A 49 1.44 -10.09 7.55
N LEU A 50 0.80 -11.22 7.26
CA LEU A 50 0.72 -11.76 5.91
C LEU A 50 -0.04 -10.82 4.98
N MET A 51 -1.18 -10.28 5.44
CA MET A 51 -1.94 -9.30 4.64
C MET A 51 -1.12 -8.07 4.32
N THR A 52 -0.33 -7.57 5.26
CA THR A 52 0.57 -6.44 5.05
C THR A 52 1.62 -6.75 3.98
N ALA A 53 2.25 -7.92 4.04
CA ALA A 53 3.25 -8.35 3.07
C ALA A 53 2.63 -8.50 1.65
N TYR A 54 1.49 -9.17 1.54
CA TYR A 54 0.80 -9.32 0.25
C TYR A 54 0.27 -8.00 -0.28
N ALA A 55 -0.28 -7.14 0.58
CA ALA A 55 -0.76 -5.82 0.16
C ALA A 55 0.37 -4.94 -0.40
N CYS A 56 1.58 -5.03 0.15
CA CYS A 56 2.75 -4.36 -0.41
C CYS A 56 3.11 -4.89 -1.81
N SER A 57 3.08 -6.20 -2.02
CA SER A 57 3.37 -6.82 -3.31
C SER A 57 2.28 -6.51 -4.36
N ILE A 58 1.02 -6.62 -3.97
CA ILE A 58 -0.14 -6.32 -4.83
C ILE A 58 -0.14 -4.84 -5.23
N GLY A 59 0.13 -3.95 -4.27
CA GLY A 59 0.20 -2.51 -4.55
C GLY A 59 1.30 -2.12 -5.53
N GLY A 60 2.39 -2.89 -5.62
CA GLY A 60 3.47 -2.67 -6.57
C GLY A 60 3.09 -2.88 -8.04
N VAL A 61 1.99 -3.58 -8.32
CA VAL A 61 1.48 -3.74 -9.70
C VAL A 61 0.85 -2.46 -10.24
N LEU A 62 0.45 -1.54 -9.37
CA LEU A 62 -0.31 -0.33 -9.69
C LEU A 62 0.38 0.55 -10.75
N THR A 63 1.69 0.75 -10.63
CA THR A 63 2.45 1.61 -11.54
C THR A 63 3.63 0.87 -12.17
N PRO A 64 4.14 1.32 -13.32
CA PRO A 64 5.34 0.75 -13.93
C PRO A 64 6.55 0.72 -12.98
N ILE A 65 6.70 1.74 -12.14
CA ILE A 65 7.84 1.93 -11.24
C ILE A 65 7.64 1.27 -9.85
N GLY A 66 6.45 0.76 -9.56
CA GLY A 66 6.13 0.19 -8.25
C GLY A 66 6.97 -1.05 -7.92
N THR A 67 7.34 -1.83 -8.94
CA THR A 67 8.22 -2.99 -8.77
C THR A 67 9.04 -3.24 -10.05
N PRO A 68 10.33 -3.68 -9.94
CA PRO A 68 11.20 -3.89 -11.10
C PRO A 68 10.64 -4.81 -12.20
N PRO A 69 9.93 -5.91 -11.90
CA PRO A 69 9.34 -6.75 -12.93
C PRO A 69 8.40 -6.03 -13.90
N ASN A 70 7.71 -4.97 -13.47
CA ASN A 70 6.83 -4.19 -14.32
C ASN A 70 7.63 -3.52 -15.45
N LEU A 71 8.76 -2.88 -15.12
CA LEU A 71 9.64 -2.24 -16.11
C LEU A 71 10.27 -3.26 -17.06
N ILE A 72 10.64 -4.43 -16.54
CA ILE A 72 11.17 -5.52 -17.36
C ILE A 72 10.11 -5.97 -18.38
N MET A 73 8.87 -6.16 -17.93
CA MET A 73 7.76 -6.53 -18.81
C MET A 73 7.51 -5.49 -19.89
N LEU A 74 7.51 -4.20 -19.53
CA LEU A 74 7.38 -3.10 -20.49
C LEU A 74 8.51 -3.13 -21.54
N GLY A 75 9.75 -3.37 -21.10
CA GLY A 75 10.90 -3.49 -22.00
C GLY A 75 10.76 -4.68 -22.96
N PHE A 76 10.23 -5.80 -22.54
CA PHE A 76 9.96 -6.94 -23.41
C PHE A 76 8.84 -6.65 -24.42
N LEU A 77 7.76 -6.00 -24.00
CA LEU A 77 6.66 -5.62 -24.90
C LEU A 77 7.15 -4.68 -25.99
N ASP A 78 7.98 -3.72 -25.63
CA ASP A 78 8.57 -2.76 -26.57
C ASP A 78 9.53 -3.45 -27.55
N GLN A 79 10.49 -4.24 -27.05
CA GLN A 79 11.57 -4.83 -27.88
C GLN A 79 11.14 -6.04 -28.72
N MET A 80 10.23 -6.87 -28.18
CA MET A 80 9.87 -8.13 -28.84
C MET A 80 8.55 -8.06 -29.59
N CYS A 81 7.63 -7.21 -29.15
CA CYS A 81 6.28 -7.12 -29.70
C CYS A 81 6.00 -5.80 -30.41
N ASP A 82 6.92 -4.83 -30.35
CA ASP A 82 6.73 -3.47 -30.86
C ASP A 82 5.48 -2.78 -30.28
N ILE A 83 5.18 -3.10 -29.00
CA ILE A 83 4.04 -2.58 -28.25
C ILE A 83 4.54 -1.56 -27.24
N HIS A 84 4.29 -0.29 -27.50
CA HIS A 84 4.61 0.80 -26.59
C HIS A 84 3.45 1.06 -25.64
N VAL A 85 3.61 0.68 -24.36
CA VAL A 85 2.62 0.92 -23.32
C VAL A 85 3.01 2.16 -22.52
N SER A 86 2.17 3.17 -22.54
CA SER A 86 2.40 4.39 -21.77
C SER A 86 2.22 4.15 -20.26
N PHE A 87 2.79 5.03 -19.44
CA PHE A 87 2.66 4.97 -17.99
C PHE A 87 1.19 4.94 -17.55
N PHE A 88 0.35 5.75 -18.22
CA PHE A 88 -1.08 5.86 -17.89
C PHE A 88 -1.90 4.63 -18.30
N GLU A 89 -1.59 4.06 -19.47
CA GLU A 89 -2.21 2.80 -19.91
C GLU A 89 -1.90 1.66 -18.94
N TRP A 90 -0.63 1.53 -18.51
CA TRP A 90 -0.27 0.56 -17.48
C TRP A 90 -1.09 0.76 -16.20
N MET A 91 -1.19 2.01 -15.70
CA MET A 91 -1.95 2.30 -14.48
C MET A 91 -3.43 1.90 -14.60
N THR A 92 -4.04 2.10 -15.76
CA THR A 92 -5.45 1.74 -15.98
C THR A 92 -5.67 0.24 -15.75
N TRP A 93 -4.81 -0.60 -16.33
CA TRP A 93 -4.86 -2.05 -16.11
C TRP A 93 -4.38 -2.45 -14.72
N GLY A 94 -3.37 -1.77 -14.22
CA GLY A 94 -2.79 -1.97 -12.89
C GLY A 94 -3.80 -1.75 -11.75
N VAL A 95 -4.65 -0.73 -11.86
CA VAL A 95 -5.72 -0.47 -10.87
C VAL A 95 -6.71 -1.64 -10.82
N ILE A 96 -7.15 -2.12 -11.98
CA ILE A 96 -8.11 -3.22 -12.07
C ILE A 96 -7.51 -4.50 -11.47
N ALA A 97 -6.29 -4.83 -11.87
CA ALA A 97 -5.56 -6.00 -11.37
C ALA A 97 -5.32 -5.91 -9.87
N MET A 98 -4.88 -4.73 -9.37
CA MET A 98 -4.63 -4.49 -7.95
C MET A 98 -5.89 -4.71 -7.11
N ILE A 99 -7.03 -4.16 -7.52
CA ILE A 99 -8.30 -4.32 -6.80
C ILE A 99 -8.70 -5.79 -6.75
N LEU A 100 -8.62 -6.49 -7.88
CA LEU A 100 -8.99 -7.91 -7.97
C LEU A 100 -8.10 -8.77 -7.06
N TYR A 101 -6.79 -8.62 -7.14
CA TYR A 101 -5.84 -9.36 -6.29
C TYR A 101 -6.00 -9.04 -4.81
N PHE A 102 -6.28 -7.77 -4.49
CA PHE A 102 -6.50 -7.35 -3.10
C PHE A 102 -7.76 -8.01 -2.50
N ILE A 103 -8.87 -8.03 -3.25
CA ILE A 103 -10.10 -8.71 -2.82
C ILE A 103 -9.85 -10.19 -2.59
N ILE A 104 -9.18 -10.86 -3.54
CA ILE A 104 -8.86 -12.29 -3.43
C ILE A 104 -7.99 -12.54 -2.20
N ALA A 105 -6.90 -11.79 -2.04
CA ALA A 105 -5.99 -11.94 -0.91
C ALA A 105 -6.70 -11.69 0.43
N TYR A 106 -7.54 -10.64 0.50
CA TYR A 106 -8.32 -10.34 1.69
C TYR A 106 -9.28 -11.47 2.05
N VAL A 107 -10.06 -11.97 1.08
CA VAL A 107 -11.03 -13.04 1.31
C VAL A 107 -10.34 -14.34 1.76
N VAL A 108 -9.23 -14.69 1.11
CA VAL A 108 -8.45 -15.90 1.45
C VAL A 108 -7.88 -15.78 2.85
N LEU A 109 -7.17 -14.70 3.15
CA LEU A 109 -6.53 -14.52 4.45
C LEU A 109 -7.54 -14.35 5.58
N ALA A 110 -8.65 -13.64 5.38
CA ALA A 110 -9.69 -13.50 6.37
C ALA A 110 -10.37 -14.83 6.71
N ARG A 111 -10.44 -15.77 5.74
CA ARG A 111 -10.95 -17.13 6.00
C ARG A 111 -9.92 -18.05 6.64
N MET A 112 -8.64 -17.90 6.29
CA MET A 112 -7.57 -18.73 6.87
C MET A 112 -7.21 -18.31 8.30
N PHE A 113 -7.27 -17.00 8.57
CA PHE A 113 -6.88 -16.40 9.84
C PHE A 113 -8.01 -15.55 10.43
N PRO A 114 -9.14 -16.17 10.81
CA PRO A 114 -10.26 -15.43 11.38
C PRO A 114 -9.85 -14.75 12.68
N ALA A 115 -10.42 -13.57 12.94
CA ALA A 115 -10.28 -12.90 14.21
C ALA A 115 -11.08 -13.68 15.26
N ASP A 116 -10.40 -14.18 16.30
CA ASP A 116 -11.05 -14.94 17.39
C ASP A 116 -11.96 -14.07 18.25
N VAL A 117 -11.86 -12.74 18.12
CA VAL A 117 -12.69 -11.77 18.87
C VAL A 117 -13.15 -10.66 17.94
N THR A 118 -14.46 -10.57 17.81
CA THR A 118 -15.12 -9.59 16.93
C THR A 118 -15.35 -8.21 17.55
N LYS A 119 -15.33 -8.11 18.87
CA LYS A 119 -15.47 -6.85 19.61
C LYS A 119 -14.55 -6.85 20.81
N ILE A 120 -13.74 -5.81 20.92
CA ILE A 120 -12.94 -5.50 22.09
C ILE A 120 -13.60 -4.27 22.75
N GLU A 121 -14.13 -4.44 23.97
CA GLU A 121 -14.72 -3.33 24.71
C GLU A 121 -13.64 -2.27 25.00
N GLY A 122 -13.96 -1.00 24.72
CA GLY A 122 -13.01 0.10 24.92
C GLY A 122 -12.05 0.37 23.75
N ALA A 123 -12.11 -0.39 22.64
CA ALA A 123 -11.24 -0.19 21.48
C ALA A 123 -11.34 1.22 20.88
N GLU A 124 -12.55 1.78 20.81
CA GLU A 124 -12.76 3.13 20.26
C GLU A 124 -12.09 4.21 21.13
N GLN A 125 -12.25 4.12 22.44
CA GLN A 125 -11.60 5.06 23.37
C GLN A 125 -10.09 4.96 23.31
N PHE A 126 -9.55 3.74 23.31
CA PHE A 126 -8.11 3.51 23.20
C PHE A 126 -7.52 4.09 21.91
N ILE A 127 -8.16 3.86 20.75
CA ILE A 127 -7.73 4.42 19.45
C ILE A 127 -7.82 5.95 19.51
N HIS A 128 -8.85 6.51 20.11
CA HIS A 128 -9.02 7.95 20.22
C HIS A 128 -7.92 8.59 21.08
N ASP A 129 -7.55 7.95 22.18
CA ASP A 129 -6.48 8.40 23.06
C ASP A 129 -5.10 8.32 22.37
N LYS A 130 -4.84 7.22 21.64
CA LYS A 130 -3.63 7.08 20.83
C LYS A 130 -3.53 8.10 19.69
N LEU A 131 -4.65 8.44 19.04
CA LEU A 131 -4.70 9.50 18.05
C LEU A 131 -4.42 10.88 18.66
N ARG A 132 -4.86 11.12 19.89
CA ARG A 132 -4.55 12.38 20.62
C ARG A 132 -3.08 12.46 21.00
N GLU A 133 -2.46 11.35 21.39
CA GLU A 133 -1.01 11.30 21.69
C GLU A 133 -0.13 11.63 20.48
N LEU A 134 -0.57 11.35 19.25
CA LEU A 134 0.16 11.68 18.02
C LEU A 134 0.33 13.19 17.82
N GLY A 135 -0.55 14.01 18.42
CA GLY A 135 -0.47 15.47 18.36
C GLY A 135 -0.63 16.06 16.97
N HIS A 136 -0.12 17.28 16.80
CA HIS A 136 -0.19 18.00 15.52
C HIS A 136 0.94 17.59 14.57
N TRP A 137 0.62 17.62 13.27
CA TRP A 137 1.59 17.34 12.20
C TRP A 137 2.83 18.22 12.34
N THR A 138 3.99 17.61 12.41
CA THR A 138 5.29 18.31 12.45
C THR A 138 5.62 18.93 11.08
N ARG A 139 6.48 19.93 11.07
CA ARG A 139 6.96 20.56 9.82
C ARG A 139 7.64 19.53 8.91
N ALA A 140 8.40 18.60 9.48
CA ALA A 140 9.07 17.55 8.74
C ALA A 140 8.07 16.63 8.03
N GLN A 141 7.01 16.19 8.73
CA GLN A 141 5.94 15.36 8.14
C GLN A 141 5.23 16.09 6.99
N LYS A 142 4.90 17.36 7.16
CA LYS A 142 4.27 18.18 6.11
C LYS A 142 5.17 18.29 4.88
N ASN A 143 6.45 18.59 5.08
CA ASN A 143 7.41 18.70 3.97
C ASN A 143 7.56 17.37 3.22
N THR A 144 7.63 16.25 3.94
CA THR A 144 7.68 14.91 3.31
C THR A 144 6.46 14.64 2.44
N VAL A 145 5.26 14.94 2.94
CA VAL A 145 4.01 14.76 2.17
C VAL A 145 3.99 15.67 0.94
N ILE A 146 4.44 16.93 1.07
CA ILE A 146 4.52 17.87 -0.05
C ILE A 146 5.51 17.37 -1.10
N CYS A 147 6.74 17.01 -0.71
CA CYS A 147 7.75 16.49 -1.65
C CYS A 147 7.28 15.23 -2.36
N PHE A 148 6.67 14.30 -1.63
CA PHE A 148 6.11 13.08 -2.21
C PHE A 148 4.97 13.40 -3.18
N GLY A 149 4.04 14.29 -2.81
CA GLY A 149 2.95 14.72 -3.67
C GLY A 149 3.43 15.37 -4.97
N VAL A 150 4.43 16.25 -4.89
CA VAL A 150 5.05 16.87 -6.07
C VAL A 150 5.68 15.79 -6.97
N SER A 151 6.41 14.83 -6.43
CA SER A 151 7.00 13.74 -7.20
C SER A 151 5.94 12.91 -7.94
N VAL A 152 4.84 12.57 -7.27
CA VAL A 152 3.73 11.81 -7.87
C VAL A 152 3.09 12.62 -9.01
N ILE A 153 2.85 13.92 -8.80
CA ILE A 153 2.30 14.80 -9.84
C ILE A 153 3.22 14.86 -11.05
N LEU A 154 4.54 15.02 -10.85
CA LEU A 154 5.51 15.07 -11.94
C LEU A 154 5.56 13.76 -12.73
N TRP A 155 5.33 12.61 -12.11
CA TRP A 155 5.29 11.32 -12.81
C TRP A 155 4.02 11.10 -13.63
N ILE A 156 2.88 11.62 -13.15
CA ILE A 156 1.59 11.49 -13.84
C ILE A 156 1.45 12.55 -14.94
N LEU A 157 2.08 13.71 -14.78
CA LEU A 157 1.93 14.87 -15.64
C LEU A 157 2.19 14.57 -17.14
N PRO A 158 3.26 13.85 -17.54
CA PRO A 158 3.49 13.55 -18.96
C PRO A 158 2.35 12.74 -19.59
N GLY A 159 1.82 11.75 -18.86
CA GLY A 159 0.69 10.95 -19.35
C GLY A 159 -0.60 11.77 -19.48
N PHE A 160 -0.84 12.68 -18.55
CA PHE A 160 -2.01 13.56 -18.60
C PHE A 160 -1.89 14.58 -19.76
N LEU A 161 -0.70 15.14 -19.97
CA LEU A 161 -0.43 16.06 -21.07
C LEU A 161 -0.58 15.38 -22.44
N SER A 162 -0.20 14.10 -22.55
CA SER A 162 -0.37 13.36 -23.81
C SER A 162 -1.83 13.18 -24.19
N ILE A 163 -2.71 12.99 -23.21
CA ILE A 163 -4.15 12.88 -23.42
C ILE A 163 -4.78 14.24 -23.72
N ALA A 164 -4.37 15.29 -23.00
CA ALA A 164 -4.96 16.62 -23.11
C ALA A 164 -4.55 17.37 -24.38
N LEU A 165 -3.30 17.19 -24.85
CA LEU A 165 -2.73 17.89 -26.00
C LEU A 165 -2.77 17.08 -27.29
N GLY A 166 -3.26 15.84 -27.26
CA GLY A 166 -3.21 14.91 -28.39
C GLY A 166 -1.78 14.40 -28.65
N SER A 167 -1.65 13.18 -29.17
CA SER A 167 -0.37 12.47 -29.37
C SER A 167 0.61 13.12 -30.38
N THR A 168 0.37 14.35 -30.82
CA THR A 168 1.15 15.05 -31.86
C THR A 168 2.09 16.14 -31.33
N SER A 169 2.19 16.36 -30.02
CA SER A 169 3.06 17.41 -29.48
C SER A 169 4.54 16.97 -29.45
N PRO A 170 5.48 17.76 -30.01
CA PRO A 170 6.92 17.42 -30.07
C PRO A 170 7.59 17.36 -28.70
N VAL A 171 6.94 17.80 -27.66
CA VAL A 171 7.43 17.83 -26.26
C VAL A 171 7.47 16.42 -25.63
N LEU A 172 6.76 15.45 -26.20
CA LEU A 172 6.69 14.06 -25.67
C LEU A 172 7.66 13.09 -26.34
N LYS A 173 8.47 13.57 -27.33
CA LYS A 173 9.49 12.77 -28.02
C LYS A 173 10.90 12.92 -27.42
N MET A 174 11.04 13.59 -26.28
CA MET A 174 12.22 13.65 -25.44
C MET A 174 12.04 12.72 -24.25
#